data_1dba9fa4c85d013520af2ca1f1202cc8
#
_entry.id   1dba9fa4c85d013520af2ca1f1202cc8
#
_cell.length_a   1.000
_cell.length_b   1.000
_cell.length_c   1.000
_cell.angle_alpha   90.00
_cell.angle_beta   90.00
_cell.angle_gamma   90.00
#
_symmetry.space_group_name_H-M   'P 1'
#
loop_
_entity.id
_entity.type
_entity.pdbx_description
1 polymer ?
#
loop_
_entity_poly.entity_id
_entity_poly.type
_entity_poly.pdbx_seq_one_letter_code
_entity_poly.pdbx_strand_id
1 'polypeptide(L)'
;MYTVVRRYQGVVDATEVVRRAIDEFAPQVRAQPGFPGYWVVDAGDGVVATITAFDSEDAAVESNAASATWVQENVPNLVPNPPRVTAGETTGVMAEIPA
;
A
#
# COMPACT_ATOMS: atom_id res chain seq x y z
N MET A 1 5.15 4.36 -15.64
CA MET A 1 4.45 4.13 -14.37
C MET A 1 5.06 2.95 -13.66
N TYR A 2 5.26 3.04 -12.38
CA TYR A 2 5.88 2.00 -11.56
C TYR A 2 4.89 1.52 -10.50
N THR A 3 4.63 0.21 -10.41
CA THR A 3 3.63 -0.34 -9.51
C THR A 3 4.30 -1.16 -8.41
N VAL A 4 3.84 -0.96 -7.17
CA VAL A 4 4.31 -1.69 -5.99
C VAL A 4 3.14 -2.45 -5.37
N VAL A 5 3.33 -3.74 -5.16
CA VAL A 5 2.39 -4.59 -4.45
C VAL A 5 3.05 -5.05 -3.15
N ARG A 6 2.42 -4.74 -2.02
CA ARG A 6 2.87 -5.20 -0.70
C ARG A 6 1.82 -6.16 -0.15
N ARG A 7 2.26 -7.34 0.23
CA ARG A 7 1.39 -8.34 0.81
C ARG A 7 1.81 -8.61 2.26
N TYR A 8 0.89 -8.34 3.18
CA TYR A 8 1.08 -8.54 4.61
C TYR A 8 0.35 -9.80 5.05
N GLN A 9 1.02 -10.62 5.88
CA GLN A 9 0.45 -11.82 6.49
C GLN A 9 0.48 -11.70 8.01
N GLY A 10 -0.39 -12.44 8.68
CA GLY A 10 -0.48 -12.39 10.14
C GLY A 10 -1.03 -11.07 10.66
N VAL A 11 -1.82 -10.37 9.86
CA VAL A 11 -2.45 -9.12 10.25
C VAL A 11 -3.52 -9.40 11.30
N VAL A 12 -3.44 -8.68 12.40
CA VAL A 12 -4.42 -8.74 13.47
C VAL A 12 -5.46 -7.64 13.23
N ASP A 13 -6.73 -7.99 13.20
CA ASP A 13 -7.81 -7.04 12.93
C ASP A 13 -7.63 -6.28 11.61
N ALA A 14 -7.77 -7.02 10.50
CA ALA A 14 -7.62 -6.47 9.15
C ALA A 14 -8.56 -5.29 8.88
N THR A 15 -9.78 -5.32 9.40
CA THR A 15 -10.75 -4.22 9.22
C THR A 15 -10.20 -2.91 9.79
N GLU A 16 -9.62 -2.95 10.98
CA GLU A 16 -9.03 -1.77 11.61
C GLU A 16 -7.79 -1.28 10.84
N VAL A 17 -6.95 -2.20 10.37
CA VAL A 17 -5.77 -1.84 9.58
C VAL A 17 -6.17 -1.16 8.28
N VAL A 18 -7.15 -1.71 7.56
CA VAL A 18 -7.65 -1.11 6.32
C VAL A 18 -8.22 0.28 6.57
N ARG A 19 -9.04 0.42 7.61
CA ARG A 19 -9.62 1.72 7.97
C ARG A 19 -8.55 2.75 8.24
N ARG A 20 -7.55 2.41 9.03
CA ARG A 20 -6.46 3.32 9.39
C ARG A 20 -5.57 3.64 8.20
N ALA A 21 -5.31 2.66 7.33
CA ALA A 21 -4.53 2.89 6.11
C ALA A 21 -5.22 3.92 5.20
N ILE A 22 -6.52 3.81 5.02
CA ILE A 22 -7.28 4.74 4.18
C ILE A 22 -7.41 6.11 4.84
N ASP A 23 -7.67 6.17 6.13
CA ASP A 23 -7.90 7.44 6.83
C ASP A 23 -6.63 8.21 7.13
N GLU A 24 -5.53 7.52 7.42
CA GLU A 24 -4.30 8.14 7.94
C GLU A 24 -3.13 8.09 6.97
N PHE A 25 -2.93 6.98 6.26
CA PHE A 25 -1.79 6.82 5.36
C PHE A 25 -2.09 7.25 3.93
N ALA A 26 -3.25 6.92 3.40
CA ALA A 26 -3.60 7.26 2.01
C ALA A 26 -3.48 8.76 1.71
N PRO A 27 -3.87 9.69 2.61
CA PRO A 27 -3.67 11.12 2.37
C PRO A 27 -2.19 11.51 2.20
N GLN A 28 -1.27 10.84 2.89
CA GLN A 28 0.17 11.08 2.74
C GLN A 28 0.67 10.62 1.38
N VAL A 29 0.23 9.46 0.92
CA VAL A 29 0.57 8.93 -0.41
C VAL A 29 -0.01 9.84 -1.50
N ARG A 30 -1.25 10.26 -1.35
CA ARG A 30 -1.94 11.13 -2.30
C ARG A 30 -1.26 12.49 -2.47
N ALA A 31 -0.62 12.99 -1.42
CA ALA A 31 0.09 14.26 -1.45
C ALA A 31 1.43 14.19 -2.20
N GLN A 32 1.93 13.00 -2.49
CA GLN A 32 3.21 12.86 -3.20
C GLN A 32 3.06 13.15 -4.69
N PRO A 33 4.04 13.81 -5.33
CA PRO A 33 4.02 14.01 -6.76
C PRO A 33 3.96 12.68 -7.52
N GLY A 34 3.17 12.66 -8.60
CA GLY A 34 3.10 11.49 -9.46
C GLY A 34 2.36 10.31 -8.86
N PHE A 35 1.33 10.57 -8.10
CA PHE A 35 0.50 9.54 -7.47
C PHE A 35 -0.74 9.22 -8.33
N PRO A 36 -0.75 8.13 -9.11
CA PRO A 36 -1.92 7.74 -9.90
C PRO A 36 -2.94 6.88 -9.18
N GLY A 37 -2.59 6.17 -8.11
CA GLY A 37 -3.58 5.38 -7.40
C GLY A 37 -3.05 4.57 -6.22
N TYR A 38 -3.95 4.25 -5.30
CA TYR A 38 -3.69 3.44 -4.11
C TYR A 38 -4.90 2.57 -3.81
N TRP A 39 -4.67 1.27 -3.69
CA TRP A 39 -5.73 0.30 -3.39
C TRP A 39 -5.32 -0.55 -2.20
N VAL A 40 -6.28 -0.84 -1.32
CA VAL A 40 -6.10 -1.76 -0.19
C VAL A 40 -7.06 -2.92 -0.35
N VAL A 41 -6.54 -4.13 -0.23
CA VAL A 41 -7.32 -5.36 -0.38
C VAL A 41 -7.25 -6.15 0.92
N ASP A 42 -8.41 -6.41 1.53
CA ASP A 42 -8.53 -7.37 2.62
C ASP A 42 -8.85 -8.73 1.99
N ALA A 43 -7.86 -9.62 1.99
CA ALA A 43 -7.99 -10.93 1.35
C ALA A 43 -8.51 -12.02 2.31
N GLY A 44 -8.79 -11.67 3.57
CA GLY A 44 -9.21 -12.62 4.60
C GLY A 44 -8.02 -13.34 5.25
N ASP A 45 -8.30 -14.05 6.33
CA ASP A 45 -7.31 -14.87 7.06
C ASP A 45 -6.04 -14.12 7.49
N GLY A 46 -6.18 -12.84 7.81
CA GLY A 46 -5.05 -12.01 8.22
C GLY A 46 -4.14 -11.58 7.07
N VAL A 47 -4.62 -11.65 5.83
CA VAL A 47 -3.86 -11.21 4.65
C VAL A 47 -4.43 -9.89 4.14
N VAL A 48 -3.57 -8.88 4.08
CA VAL A 48 -3.89 -7.56 3.52
C VAL A 48 -2.85 -7.23 2.44
N ALA A 49 -3.32 -6.77 1.31
CA ALA A 49 -2.43 -6.31 0.24
C ALA A 49 -2.68 -4.84 -0.07
N THR A 50 -1.62 -4.12 -0.36
CA THR A 50 -1.71 -2.77 -0.88
C THR A 50 -1.09 -2.72 -2.28
N ILE A 51 -1.73 -1.95 -3.15
CA ILE A 51 -1.25 -1.75 -4.52
C ILE A 51 -1.13 -0.25 -4.71
N THR A 52 0.04 0.21 -5.07
CA THR A 52 0.29 1.64 -5.29
C THR A 52 0.96 1.83 -6.64
N ALA A 53 0.44 2.74 -7.44
CA ALA A 53 1.05 3.13 -8.70
C ALA A 53 1.74 4.49 -8.55
N PHE A 54 2.90 4.66 -9.17
CA PHE A 54 3.72 5.87 -9.13
C PHE A 54 4.18 6.24 -10.52
N ASP A 55 4.54 7.51 -10.73
CA ASP A 55 5.14 7.96 -11.99
C ASP A 55 6.50 7.35 -12.23
N SER A 56 7.28 7.11 -11.17
CA SER A 56 8.67 6.69 -11.25
C SER A 56 9.05 5.71 -10.17
N GLU A 57 10.15 5.00 -10.39
CA GLU A 57 10.75 4.13 -9.39
C GLU A 57 11.22 4.91 -8.17
N ASP A 58 11.77 6.11 -8.35
CA ASP A 58 12.23 6.94 -7.23
C ASP A 58 11.09 7.30 -6.29
N ALA A 59 9.94 7.67 -6.81
CA ALA A 59 8.75 7.95 -6.00
C ALA A 59 8.29 6.70 -5.24
N ALA A 60 8.37 5.53 -5.87
CA ALA A 60 8.02 4.26 -5.24
C ALA A 60 8.97 3.93 -4.08
N VAL A 61 10.27 4.13 -4.25
CA VAL A 61 11.27 3.90 -3.19
C VAL A 61 11.02 4.80 -1.99
N GLU A 62 10.75 6.07 -2.20
CA GLU A 62 10.41 7.01 -1.11
C GLU A 62 9.15 6.56 -0.37
N SER A 63 8.13 6.15 -1.09
CA SER A 63 6.87 5.69 -0.49
C SER A 63 7.05 4.39 0.30
N ASN A 64 7.94 3.50 -0.14
CA ASN A 64 8.25 2.28 0.61
C ASN A 64 8.81 2.59 1.99
N ALA A 65 9.74 3.53 2.08
CA ALA A 65 10.30 3.97 3.35
C ALA A 65 9.24 4.62 4.25
N ALA A 66 8.41 5.48 3.68
CA ALA A 66 7.32 6.14 4.41
C ALA A 66 6.28 5.12 4.92
N SER A 67 5.97 4.11 4.13
CA SER A 67 5.04 3.04 4.51
C SER A 67 5.56 2.24 5.69
N ALA A 68 6.82 1.83 5.65
CA ALA A 68 7.44 1.08 6.74
C ALA A 68 7.43 1.89 8.05
N THR A 69 7.78 3.16 7.98
CA THR A 69 7.77 4.07 9.13
C THR A 69 6.36 4.22 9.69
N TRP A 70 5.37 4.43 8.82
CA TRP A 70 3.99 4.60 9.26
C TRP A 70 3.48 3.35 10.01
N VAL A 71 3.75 2.16 9.49
CA VAL A 71 3.34 0.91 10.12
C VAL A 71 3.97 0.79 11.51
N GLN A 72 5.26 1.05 11.64
CA GLN A 72 5.97 0.95 12.92
C GLN A 72 5.49 1.97 13.93
N GLU A 73 5.12 3.16 13.51
CA GLU A 73 4.68 4.22 14.41
C GLU A 73 3.21 4.11 14.80
N ASN A 74 2.37 3.53 13.94
CA ASN A 74 0.91 3.59 14.13
C ASN A 74 0.26 2.24 14.38
N VAL A 75 0.72 1.17 13.74
CA VAL A 75 0.05 -0.14 13.81
C VAL A 75 1.02 -1.31 14.03
N PRO A 76 2.09 -1.17 14.85
CA PRO A 76 3.08 -2.24 14.97
C PRO A 76 2.50 -3.53 15.54
N ASN A 77 1.49 -3.42 16.41
CA ASN A 77 0.85 -4.59 17.04
C ASN A 77 -0.18 -5.26 16.12
N LEU A 78 -0.68 -4.54 15.12
CA LEU A 78 -1.65 -5.05 14.17
C LEU A 78 -1.00 -5.66 12.94
N VAL A 79 0.21 -5.19 12.60
CA VAL A 79 0.98 -5.65 11.44
C VAL A 79 2.38 -6.05 11.92
N PRO A 80 2.50 -7.23 12.55
CA PRO A 80 3.75 -7.63 13.20
C PRO A 80 4.84 -8.10 12.25
N ASN A 81 4.48 -8.46 11.02
CA ASN A 81 5.42 -9.00 10.06
C ASN A 81 5.67 -8.03 8.91
N PRO A 82 6.91 -7.97 8.38
CA PRO A 82 7.19 -7.17 7.20
C PRO A 82 6.45 -7.72 5.98
N PRO A 83 6.11 -6.86 4.99
CA PRO A 83 5.40 -7.31 3.81
C PRO A 83 6.32 -8.04 2.82
N ARG A 84 5.71 -8.88 1.98
CA ARG A 84 6.31 -9.29 0.73
C ARG A 84 6.07 -8.19 -0.29
N VAL A 85 7.13 -7.77 -0.96
CA VAL A 85 7.05 -6.69 -1.94
C VAL A 85 7.32 -7.25 -3.33
N THR A 86 6.38 -6.98 -4.25
CA THR A 86 6.57 -7.18 -5.69
C THR A 86 6.46 -5.82 -6.33
N ALA A 87 7.47 -5.41 -7.06
CA ALA A 87 7.52 -4.07 -7.66
C ALA A 87 8.17 -4.12 -9.02
N GLY A 88 7.72 -3.27 -9.92
CA GLY A 88 8.28 -3.19 -11.26
C GLY A 88 7.59 -2.16 -12.13
N GLU A 89 8.14 -2.00 -13.33
CA GLU A 89 7.56 -1.14 -14.35
C GLU A 89 6.21 -1.70 -14.78
N THR A 90 5.22 -0.84 -14.88
CA THR A 90 3.88 -1.23 -15.32
C THR A 90 3.89 -1.37 -16.84
N THR A 91 3.72 -2.59 -17.33
CA THR A 91 3.83 -2.91 -18.75
C THR A 91 2.50 -3.13 -19.45
N GLY A 92 1.42 -3.19 -18.70
CA GLY A 92 0.09 -3.33 -19.27
C GLY A 92 -0.95 -2.73 -18.34
N VAL A 93 -1.86 -1.94 -18.89
CA VAL A 93 -2.95 -1.35 -18.13
C VAL A 93 -4.24 -1.52 -18.96
N MET A 94 -5.24 -2.09 -18.32
CA MET A 94 -6.60 -2.09 -18.83
C MET A 94 -7.51 -1.87 -17.63
N ALA A 95 -8.17 -0.74 -17.57
CA ALA A 95 -9.00 -0.42 -16.42
C ALA A 95 -10.31 0.25 -16.87
N GLU A 96 -11.41 -0.35 -16.47
CA GLU A 96 -12.71 0.30 -16.43
C GLU A 96 -13.13 0.32 -14.97
N ILE A 97 -13.04 1.49 -14.36
CA ILE A 97 -13.41 1.65 -12.95
C ILE A 97 -14.80 2.28 -12.92
N PRO A 98 -15.82 1.56 -12.44
CA PRO A 98 -17.16 2.15 -12.31
C PRO A 98 -17.12 3.36 -11.39
N ALA A 99 -17.82 4.38 -11.82
CA ALA A 99 -17.94 5.59 -11.00
C ALA A 99 -18.75 5.32 -9.73
#